data_2325b1948a8630ec21c175df3a941323
#
_entry.id   2325b1948a8630ec21c175df3a941323
#
_cell.length_a   1.000
_cell.length_b   1.000
_cell.length_c   1.000
_cell.angle_alpha   90.00
_cell.angle_beta   90.00
_cell.angle_gamma   90.00
#
_symmetry.space_group_name_H-M   'P 1'
#
loop_
_entity.id
_entity.type
_entity.pdbx_description
1 polymer ?
#
loop_
_entity_poly.entity_id
_entity_poly.type
_entity_poly.pdbx_seq_one_letter_code
_entity_poly.pdbx_strand_id
1 'polypeptide(L)'
;MRKIYLNFLFITLSLSLFSSSIDNNIIERELKVHKTPTCGCCKKWIEYMTNEGYTVSAEDHENLDKIKKFYGITPAYRSCHTAVSSNGYVFEGHIPSRYIEKFLKEKIPNAIGLSVPGMPLGSPGMEFGDRKMTYDVLILFKDGSSEVFATVSK
;
A
#
# COMPACT_ATOMS: atom_id res chain seq x y z
N MET A 1 15.25 -61.77 -54.32
CA MET A 1 15.48 -61.25 -52.93
C MET A 1 15.21 -59.78 -52.89
N ARG A 2 14.06 -59.33 -52.38
CA ARG A 2 13.56 -57.96 -52.42
C ARG A 2 13.70 -57.41 -51.05
N LYS A 3 14.65 -56.43 -50.85
CA LYS A 3 14.88 -55.78 -49.59
C LYS A 3 13.83 -54.66 -49.37
N ILE A 4 12.99 -54.80 -48.33
CA ILE A 4 12.01 -53.79 -47.89
C ILE A 4 12.74 -52.90 -46.98
N TYR A 5 12.90 -51.59 -47.35
CA TYR A 5 13.37 -50.52 -46.46
C TYR A 5 12.17 -49.94 -45.74
N LEU A 6 12.13 -50.17 -44.42
CA LEU A 6 11.13 -49.63 -43.51
C LEU A 6 11.57 -48.25 -43.09
N ASN A 7 10.98 -47.22 -43.68
CA ASN A 7 11.22 -45.81 -43.27
C ASN A 7 10.52 -45.52 -41.94
N PHE A 8 11.30 -45.43 -40.86
CA PHE A 8 10.81 -44.90 -39.59
C PHE A 8 10.75 -43.38 -39.68
N LEU A 9 9.54 -42.84 -39.80
CA LEU A 9 9.27 -41.41 -39.72
C LEU A 9 9.27 -41.00 -38.23
N PHE A 10 10.37 -40.41 -37.75
CA PHE A 10 10.43 -39.79 -36.42
C PHE A 10 9.63 -38.50 -36.43
N ILE A 11 8.39 -38.52 -35.90
CA ILE A 11 7.62 -37.33 -35.59
C ILE A 11 8.16 -36.77 -34.27
N THR A 12 9.01 -35.74 -34.35
CA THR A 12 9.43 -34.95 -33.18
C THR A 12 8.30 -34.04 -32.79
N LEU A 13 7.57 -34.41 -31.75
CA LEU A 13 6.58 -33.56 -31.09
C LEU A 13 7.31 -32.46 -30.32
N SER A 14 7.48 -31.29 -30.94
CA SER A 14 8.02 -30.10 -30.26
C SER A 14 7.01 -29.57 -29.25
N LEU A 15 7.22 -29.92 -27.96
CA LEU A 15 6.48 -29.40 -26.83
C LEU A 15 6.92 -27.94 -26.60
N SER A 16 6.20 -26.99 -27.19
CA SER A 16 6.38 -25.57 -26.94
C SER A 16 5.96 -25.30 -25.50
N LEU A 17 6.94 -25.13 -24.60
CA LEU A 17 6.72 -24.63 -23.25
C LEU A 17 6.29 -23.15 -23.37
N PHE A 18 4.99 -22.92 -23.37
CA PHE A 18 4.43 -21.59 -23.12
C PHE A 18 4.76 -21.23 -21.66
N SER A 19 5.93 -20.60 -21.49
CA SER A 19 6.25 -19.91 -20.24
C SER A 19 5.35 -18.67 -20.17
N SER A 20 4.18 -18.81 -19.56
CA SER A 20 3.38 -17.64 -19.18
C SER A 20 4.18 -16.90 -18.10
N SER A 21 4.82 -15.81 -18.51
CA SER A 21 5.32 -14.81 -17.57
C SER A 21 4.11 -14.28 -16.82
N ILE A 22 3.88 -14.80 -15.61
CA ILE A 22 2.93 -14.22 -14.66
C ILE A 22 3.53 -12.85 -14.34
N ASP A 23 2.91 -11.81 -14.88
CA ASP A 23 3.25 -10.42 -14.60
C ASP A 23 2.94 -10.19 -13.11
N ASN A 24 3.96 -10.31 -12.25
CA ASN A 24 3.87 -10.17 -10.79
C ASN A 24 3.67 -8.69 -10.38
N ASN A 25 2.91 -7.94 -11.17
CA ASN A 25 2.51 -6.58 -10.87
C ASN A 25 1.15 -6.53 -10.16
N ILE A 26 0.84 -7.54 -9.33
CA ILE A 26 -0.31 -7.49 -8.44
C ILE A 26 0.04 -6.46 -7.37
N ILE A 27 -0.59 -5.29 -7.46
CA ILE A 27 -0.52 -4.30 -6.38
C ILE A 27 -1.19 -4.94 -5.19
N GLU A 28 -0.43 -5.09 -4.12
CA GLU A 28 -0.96 -5.62 -2.88
C GLU A 28 -1.97 -4.62 -2.31
N ARG A 29 -3.21 -5.08 -2.12
CA ARG A 29 -4.35 -4.28 -1.66
C ARG A 29 -4.86 -4.73 -0.29
N GLU A 30 -3.99 -5.34 0.53
CA GLU A 30 -4.33 -5.73 1.90
C GLU A 30 -3.70 -4.78 2.90
N LEU A 31 -4.52 -4.28 3.83
CA LEU A 31 -4.09 -3.36 4.89
C LEU A 31 -4.62 -3.82 6.25
N LYS A 32 -3.75 -3.85 7.25
CA LYS A 32 -4.12 -3.95 8.65
C LYS A 32 -4.04 -2.58 9.29
N VAL A 33 -5.15 -2.06 9.81
CA VAL A 33 -5.25 -0.71 10.38
C VAL A 33 -5.30 -0.77 11.90
N HIS A 34 -4.31 -0.18 12.55
CA HIS A 34 -4.26 0.02 13.99
C HIS A 34 -4.83 1.41 14.32
N LYS A 35 -5.89 1.45 15.11
CA LYS A 35 -6.62 2.68 15.50
C LYS A 35 -7.13 2.62 16.93
N THR A 36 -7.63 3.73 17.46
CA THR A 36 -8.40 3.70 18.73
C THR A 36 -9.87 3.36 18.46
N PRO A 37 -10.59 2.73 19.42
CA PRO A 37 -11.99 2.31 19.24
C PRO A 37 -12.93 3.45 18.85
N THR A 38 -12.67 4.65 19.37
CA THR A 38 -13.51 5.85 19.21
C THR A 38 -13.16 6.71 18.00
N CYS A 39 -12.12 6.35 17.22
CA CYS A 39 -11.67 7.14 16.09
C CYS A 39 -12.67 7.08 14.91
N GLY A 40 -13.57 8.05 14.84
CA GLY A 40 -14.59 8.14 13.78
C GLY A 40 -14.01 8.42 12.40
N CYS A 41 -13.02 9.33 12.30
CA CYS A 41 -12.34 9.62 11.03
C CYS A 41 -11.54 8.43 10.51
N CYS A 42 -10.95 7.61 11.41
CA CYS A 42 -10.27 6.38 11.01
C CYS A 42 -11.24 5.37 10.37
N LYS A 43 -12.47 5.24 10.91
CA LYS A 43 -13.51 4.38 10.31
C LYS A 43 -13.88 4.85 8.90
N LYS A 44 -14.03 6.17 8.69
CA LYS A 44 -14.30 6.75 7.37
C LYS A 44 -13.15 6.52 6.40
N TRP A 45 -11.90 6.61 6.84
CA TRP A 45 -10.73 6.30 6.01
C TRP A 45 -10.71 4.82 5.61
N ILE A 46 -11.03 3.90 6.52
CA ILE A 46 -11.17 2.46 6.23
C ILE A 46 -12.24 2.22 5.17
N GLU A 47 -13.41 2.85 5.32
CA GLU A 47 -14.51 2.76 4.35
C GLU A 47 -14.06 3.30 2.98
N TYR A 48 -13.40 4.46 2.94
CA TYR A 48 -12.81 5.00 1.72
C TYR A 48 -11.85 3.99 1.06
N MET A 49 -10.89 3.42 1.80
CA MET A 49 -9.94 2.45 1.25
C MET A 49 -10.63 1.18 0.74
N THR A 50 -11.69 0.72 1.43
CA THR A 50 -12.50 -0.42 0.98
C THR A 50 -13.20 -0.13 -0.34
N ASN A 51 -13.76 1.08 -0.50
CA ASN A 51 -14.37 1.54 -1.75
C ASN A 51 -13.36 1.69 -2.91
N GLU A 52 -12.09 1.97 -2.57
CA GLU A 52 -10.96 2.00 -3.53
C GLU A 52 -10.42 0.58 -3.85
N GLY A 53 -11.07 -0.48 -3.34
CA GLY A 53 -10.75 -1.88 -3.65
C GLY A 53 -9.66 -2.49 -2.78
N TYR A 54 -9.40 -1.94 -1.58
CA TYR A 54 -8.52 -2.55 -0.59
C TYR A 54 -9.30 -3.52 0.31
N THR A 55 -8.68 -4.64 0.66
CA THR A 55 -9.12 -5.50 1.76
C THR A 55 -8.54 -4.93 3.06
N VAL A 56 -9.40 -4.43 3.95
CA VAL A 56 -8.95 -3.76 5.17
C VAL A 56 -9.42 -4.51 6.40
N SER A 57 -8.49 -4.93 7.25
CA SER A 57 -8.75 -5.40 8.61
C SER A 57 -8.41 -4.29 9.62
N ALA A 58 -9.16 -4.19 10.70
CA ALA A 58 -8.92 -3.18 11.74
C ALA A 58 -8.70 -3.83 13.10
N GLU A 59 -7.73 -3.29 13.86
CA GLU A 59 -7.43 -3.67 15.22
C GLU A 59 -7.46 -2.44 16.13
N ASP A 60 -8.29 -2.49 17.18
CA ASP A 60 -8.44 -1.41 18.13
C ASP A 60 -7.41 -1.50 19.27
N HIS A 61 -6.82 -0.36 19.62
CA HIS A 61 -5.84 -0.22 20.69
C HIS A 61 -6.20 0.99 21.56
N GLU A 62 -6.04 0.84 22.86
CA GLU A 62 -6.17 1.96 23.83
C GLU A 62 -5.13 3.06 23.55
N ASN A 63 -3.91 2.67 23.16
CA ASN A 63 -2.80 3.56 22.86
C ASN A 63 -1.98 3.02 21.66
N LEU A 64 -1.71 3.90 20.72
CA LEU A 64 -0.97 3.57 19.50
C LEU A 64 0.54 3.84 19.59
N ASP A 65 1.06 4.42 20.68
CA ASP A 65 2.46 4.81 20.79
C ASP A 65 3.43 3.66 20.59
N LYS A 66 3.12 2.50 21.16
CA LYS A 66 3.95 1.28 20.99
C LYS A 66 3.96 0.80 19.54
N ILE A 67 2.80 0.83 18.87
CA ILE A 67 2.64 0.46 17.46
C ILE A 67 3.44 1.41 16.57
N LYS A 68 3.24 2.72 16.74
CA LYS A 68 3.95 3.74 15.95
C LYS A 68 5.46 3.67 16.16
N LYS A 69 5.92 3.45 17.39
CA LYS A 69 7.34 3.26 17.71
C LYS A 69 7.90 1.99 17.07
N PHE A 70 7.17 0.88 17.13
CA PHE A 70 7.56 -0.39 16.52
C PHE A 70 7.79 -0.26 15.01
N TYR A 71 6.92 0.48 14.32
CA TYR A 71 7.04 0.75 12.89
C TYR A 71 7.95 1.93 12.53
N GLY A 72 8.68 2.51 13.48
CA GLY A 72 9.64 3.58 13.23
C GLY A 72 9.02 4.94 12.95
N ILE A 73 7.73 5.16 13.28
CA ILE A 73 7.05 6.43 13.06
C ILE A 73 7.40 7.41 14.18
N THR A 74 8.22 8.40 13.87
CA THR A 74 8.63 9.44 14.83
C THR A 74 7.45 10.37 15.18
N PRO A 75 7.44 11.02 16.35
CA PRO A 75 6.33 11.88 16.79
C PRO A 75 5.92 12.95 15.78
N ALA A 76 6.88 13.53 15.05
CA ALA A 76 6.64 14.60 14.08
C ALA A 76 5.74 14.16 12.89
N TYR A 77 5.70 12.86 12.57
CA TYR A 77 4.98 12.33 11.42
C TYR A 77 3.69 11.59 11.80
N ARG A 78 3.30 11.61 13.08
CA ARG A 78 2.15 10.85 13.58
C ARG A 78 0.81 11.48 13.24
N SER A 79 -0.16 10.61 13.03
CA SER A 79 -1.57 10.90 12.82
C SER A 79 -2.45 10.01 13.72
N CYS A 80 -3.74 9.84 13.41
CA CYS A 80 -4.70 9.15 14.26
C CYS A 80 -4.71 7.62 14.11
N HIS A 81 -4.17 7.06 13.02
CA HIS A 81 -4.09 5.62 12.78
C HIS A 81 -2.84 5.25 11.99
N THR A 82 -2.48 3.97 12.06
CA THR A 82 -1.37 3.39 11.30
C THR A 82 -1.90 2.19 10.52
N ALA A 83 -1.84 2.23 9.21
CA ALA A 83 -2.11 1.08 8.34
C ALA A 83 -0.80 0.40 7.96
N VAL A 84 -0.83 -0.92 7.84
CA VAL A 84 0.33 -1.75 7.48
C VAL A 84 -0.06 -2.70 6.37
N SER A 85 0.71 -2.72 5.29
CA SER A 85 0.52 -3.67 4.19
C SER A 85 1.14 -5.03 4.51
N SER A 86 0.79 -6.10 3.79
CA SER A 86 1.30 -7.46 4.02
C SER A 86 2.81 -7.55 3.80
N ASN A 87 3.40 -6.70 2.96
CA ASN A 87 4.85 -6.60 2.78
C ASN A 87 5.55 -5.62 3.75
N GLY A 88 4.84 -5.14 4.78
CA GLY A 88 5.40 -4.42 5.93
C GLY A 88 5.58 -2.92 5.76
N TYR A 89 5.12 -2.32 4.66
CA TYR A 89 5.10 -0.86 4.53
C TYR A 89 4.04 -0.22 5.41
N VAL A 90 4.34 0.94 5.97
CA VAL A 90 3.43 1.67 6.85
C VAL A 90 2.81 2.88 6.16
N PHE A 91 1.54 3.11 6.45
CA PHE A 91 0.77 4.23 5.95
C PHE A 91 0.11 4.93 7.13
N GLU A 92 0.68 6.07 7.52
CA GLU A 92 0.29 6.80 8.72
C GLU A 92 -0.70 7.91 8.38
N GLY A 93 -1.91 7.82 8.91
CA GLY A 93 -2.94 8.84 8.75
C GLY A 93 -3.71 8.78 7.43
N HIS A 94 -4.33 9.90 7.07
CA HIS A 94 -5.37 10.01 6.04
C HIS A 94 -4.82 10.14 4.61
N ILE A 95 -4.00 9.16 4.19
CA ILE A 95 -3.35 9.16 2.87
C ILE A 95 -4.37 8.76 1.80
N PRO A 96 -4.49 9.52 0.68
CA PRO A 96 -5.29 9.10 -0.46
C PRO A 96 -4.73 7.82 -1.13
N SER A 97 -5.60 6.89 -1.50
CA SER A 97 -5.28 5.57 -2.09
C SER A 97 -4.30 5.64 -3.24
N ARG A 98 -4.47 6.64 -4.14
CA ARG A 98 -3.60 6.85 -5.30
C ARG A 98 -2.11 7.03 -4.95
N TYR A 99 -1.80 7.60 -3.78
CA TYR A 99 -0.41 7.77 -3.34
C TYR A 99 0.15 6.48 -2.73
N ILE A 100 -0.68 5.70 -2.05
CA ILE A 100 -0.31 4.35 -1.60
C ILE A 100 0.02 3.47 -2.80
N GLU A 101 -0.84 3.46 -3.82
CA GLU A 101 -0.60 2.70 -5.05
C GLU A 101 0.67 3.15 -5.79
N LYS A 102 0.88 4.47 -5.90
CA LYS A 102 2.09 5.03 -6.51
C LYS A 102 3.33 4.57 -5.76
N PHE A 103 3.35 4.70 -4.43
CA PHE A 103 4.46 4.28 -3.56
C PHE A 103 4.78 2.79 -3.70
N LEU A 104 3.76 1.93 -3.67
CA LEU A 104 3.94 0.48 -3.78
C LEU A 104 4.53 0.05 -5.14
N LYS A 105 4.28 0.82 -6.20
CA LYS A 105 4.87 0.59 -7.54
C LYS A 105 6.32 1.03 -7.64
N GLU A 106 6.70 2.11 -6.96
CA GLU A 106 8.01 2.75 -7.14
C GLU A 106 9.17 2.04 -6.41
N LYS A 107 8.89 1.19 -5.40
CA LYS A 107 9.90 0.42 -4.64
C LYS A 107 11.11 1.27 -4.18
N ILE A 108 10.85 2.38 -3.50
CA ILE A 108 11.85 3.36 -3.10
C ILE A 108 12.81 2.78 -2.05
N PRO A 109 14.14 2.79 -2.28
CA PRO A 109 15.10 2.23 -1.34
C PRO A 109 15.05 2.90 0.04
N ASN A 110 15.17 2.10 1.11
CA ASN A 110 15.15 2.54 2.50
C ASN A 110 13.87 3.22 2.98
N ALA A 111 12.84 3.34 2.13
CA ALA A 111 11.53 3.82 2.56
C ALA A 111 10.84 2.77 3.45
N ILE A 112 10.19 3.24 4.51
CA ILE A 112 9.34 2.42 5.38
C ILE A 112 7.85 2.61 5.06
N GLY A 113 7.48 3.69 4.36
CA GLY A 113 6.10 3.99 3.99
C GLY A 113 5.83 5.47 3.79
N LEU A 114 4.55 5.84 3.94
CA LEU A 114 4.09 7.22 3.77
C LEU A 114 3.42 7.75 5.05
N SER A 115 3.36 9.08 5.18
CA SER A 115 2.59 9.75 6.23
C SER A 115 1.87 10.99 5.72
N VAL A 116 0.66 11.21 6.23
CA VAL A 116 -0.02 12.52 6.27
C VAL A 116 -0.12 12.91 7.75
N PRO A 117 0.84 13.71 8.25
CA PRO A 117 0.86 14.10 9.66
C PRO A 117 -0.39 14.89 10.06
N GLY A 118 -0.84 14.68 11.29
CA GLY A 118 -2.05 15.33 11.78
C GLY A 118 -3.31 14.80 11.08
N MET A 119 -4.28 15.67 10.85
CA MET A 119 -5.59 15.36 10.27
C MET A 119 -6.06 16.51 9.38
N PRO A 120 -5.44 16.77 8.23
CA PRO A 120 -5.78 17.91 7.40
C PRO A 120 -7.20 17.79 6.83
N LEU A 121 -7.97 18.90 6.89
CA LEU A 121 -9.33 18.93 6.35
C LEU A 121 -9.33 18.66 4.84
N GLY A 122 -10.25 17.82 4.41
CA GLY A 122 -10.40 17.40 3.01
C GLY A 122 -9.51 16.22 2.61
N SER A 123 -8.67 15.68 3.52
CA SER A 123 -8.09 14.37 3.32
C SER A 123 -9.14 13.28 3.49
N PRO A 124 -8.98 12.07 2.89
CA PRO A 124 -9.97 11.00 2.95
C PRO A 124 -10.38 10.64 4.39
N GLY A 125 -11.68 10.70 4.70
CA GLY A 125 -12.21 10.51 6.05
C GLY A 125 -12.20 11.77 6.94
N MET A 126 -11.63 12.88 6.45
CA MET A 126 -11.58 14.19 7.11
C MET A 126 -12.32 15.29 6.32
N GLU A 127 -13.30 14.89 5.53
CA GLU A 127 -14.16 15.80 4.80
C GLU A 127 -15.11 16.52 5.76
N PHE A 128 -15.19 17.85 5.64
CA PHE A 128 -16.11 18.67 6.41
C PHE A 128 -16.67 19.82 5.55
N GLY A 129 -17.79 19.57 4.89
CA GLY A 129 -18.34 20.46 3.87
C GLY A 129 -17.32 20.71 2.77
N ASP A 130 -17.25 21.94 2.26
CA ASP A 130 -16.32 22.34 1.19
C ASP A 130 -14.92 22.74 1.69
N ARG A 131 -14.67 22.64 3.00
CA ARG A 131 -13.38 23.03 3.57
C ARG A 131 -12.29 22.05 3.23
N LYS A 132 -11.22 22.56 2.60
CA LYS A 132 -10.04 21.78 2.21
C LYS A 132 -8.78 22.53 2.61
N MET A 133 -7.77 21.80 3.00
CA MET A 133 -6.41 22.31 3.26
C MET A 133 -5.46 21.75 2.20
N THR A 134 -4.45 22.51 1.84
CA THR A 134 -3.28 21.96 1.17
C THR A 134 -2.44 21.21 2.22
N TYR A 135 -1.99 20.00 1.90
CA TYR A 135 -1.16 19.19 2.78
C TYR A 135 -0.19 18.32 2.00
N ASP A 136 0.90 17.92 2.64
CA ASP A 136 1.89 17.05 2.07
C ASP A 136 1.66 15.60 2.46
N VAL A 137 1.90 14.70 1.51
CA VAL A 137 2.14 13.28 1.73
C VAL A 137 3.65 13.12 1.82
N LEU A 138 4.15 12.70 2.97
CA LEU A 138 5.57 12.50 3.21
C LEU A 138 5.94 11.05 2.97
N ILE A 139 7.11 10.79 2.39
CA ILE A 139 7.76 9.50 2.43
C ILE A 139 8.63 9.43 3.68
N LEU A 140 8.56 8.30 4.40
CA LEU A 140 9.33 8.05 5.61
C LEU A 140 10.46 7.05 5.34
N PHE A 141 11.65 7.30 5.89
CA PHE A 141 12.82 6.47 5.73
C PHE A 141 13.25 5.79 7.03
N LYS A 142 14.03 4.70 6.89
CA LYS A 142 14.54 3.87 8.02
C LYS A 142 15.39 4.66 9.02
N ASP A 143 16.07 5.71 8.57
CA ASP A 143 16.91 6.58 9.41
C ASP A 143 16.11 7.63 10.19
N GLY A 144 14.77 7.65 10.05
CA GLY A 144 13.86 8.59 10.67
C GLY A 144 13.69 9.92 9.92
N SER A 145 14.33 10.08 8.76
CA SER A 145 14.13 11.22 7.87
C SER A 145 12.83 11.10 7.08
N SER A 146 12.44 12.20 6.44
CA SER A 146 11.31 12.24 5.51
C SER A 146 11.55 13.21 4.37
N GLU A 147 10.85 13.00 3.27
CA GLU A 147 10.80 13.89 2.11
C GLU A 147 9.35 14.07 1.65
N VAL A 148 9.07 15.14 0.92
CA VAL A 148 7.74 15.35 0.31
C VAL A 148 7.60 14.41 -0.89
N PHE A 149 6.67 13.45 -0.77
CA PHE A 149 6.31 12.53 -1.85
C PHE A 149 5.31 13.13 -2.83
N ALA A 150 4.36 13.91 -2.30
CA ALA A 150 3.38 14.65 -3.07
C ALA A 150 2.74 15.75 -2.24
N THR A 151 2.29 16.83 -2.89
CA THR A 151 1.44 17.86 -2.29
C THR A 151 0.03 17.74 -2.83
N VAL A 152 -0.96 17.68 -1.93
CA VAL A 152 -2.39 17.70 -2.25
C VAL A 152 -2.88 19.13 -2.14
N SER A 153 -3.17 19.74 -3.28
CA SER A 153 -3.71 21.12 -3.34
C SER A 153 -5.22 21.13 -3.07
N LYS A 154 -5.71 22.32 -2.62
CA LYS A 154 -7.15 22.60 -2.45
C LYS A 154 -7.92 22.33 -3.73
#